data_34d7a181677b7f79aaffced00c5ce837
#
_entry.id   34d7a181677b7f79aaffced00c5ce837
#
_cell.length_a   1.000
_cell.length_b   1.000
_cell.length_c   1.000
_cell.angle_alpha   90.00
_cell.angle_beta   90.00
_cell.angle_gamma   90.00
#
_symmetry.space_group_name_H-M   'P 1'
#
loop_
_entity.id
_entity.type
_entity.pdbx_description
1 polymer ?
#
loop_
_entity_poly.entity_id
_entity_poly.type
_entity_poly.pdbx_seq_one_letter_code
_entity_poly.pdbx_strand_id
1 'polypeptide(L)'
;GLLPEKLQIAAYGGLCRCFNYSNDYTHCYTSWFYAASITAYLGRFTLQGYVDNGNRFLEGESKGYNGAYSVVKASHAWRNWQFSLSWANPLNNNYKAYENELLNRNLYKHTIGYSKWMGNLVSLNISWRLSRGSKHNSAEKRINLRDTDNGIIK
;
A
#
# COMPACT_ATOMS: atom_id res chain seq x y z
N GLY A 1 0.02 -12.93 25.38
CA GLY A 1 -0.23 -12.94 23.95
C GLY A 1 -0.55 -11.53 23.46
N LEU A 2 -0.01 -11.17 22.34
CA LEU A 2 -0.39 -9.96 21.61
C LEU A 2 -1.87 -10.05 21.27
N LEU A 3 -2.68 -9.11 21.75
CA LEU A 3 -4.10 -9.09 21.49
C LEU A 3 -4.31 -8.75 20.01
N PRO A 4 -4.87 -9.64 19.17
CA PRO A 4 -4.98 -9.44 17.72
C PRO A 4 -5.78 -8.18 17.33
N GLU A 5 -6.63 -7.70 18.21
CA GLU A 5 -7.42 -6.48 18.03
C GLU A 5 -6.63 -5.18 18.28
N LYS A 6 -5.47 -5.26 18.96
CA LYS A 6 -4.68 -4.09 19.33
C LYS A 6 -3.39 -3.92 18.55
N LEU A 7 -2.88 -4.99 17.98
CA LEU A 7 -1.65 -4.99 17.21
C LEU A 7 -1.78 -5.89 15.98
N GLN A 8 -1.57 -5.31 14.82
CA GLN A 8 -1.51 -6.02 13.55
C GLN A 8 -0.09 -5.86 12.98
N ILE A 9 0.51 -6.98 12.60
CA ILE A 9 1.81 -7.01 11.93
C ILE A 9 1.62 -7.83 10.66
N ALA A 10 2.05 -7.29 9.53
CA ALA A 10 2.11 -7.98 8.27
C ALA A 10 3.48 -7.79 7.65
N ALA A 11 4.04 -8.87 7.10
CA ALA A 11 5.27 -8.82 6.34
C ALA A 11 5.18 -9.81 5.19
N TYR A 12 5.68 -9.42 4.06
CA TYR A 12 5.80 -10.28 2.90
C TYR A 12 7.07 -9.98 2.13
N GLY A 13 7.54 -10.95 1.40
CA GLY A 13 8.72 -10.79 0.56
C GLY A 13 8.91 -12.00 -0.33
N GLY A 14 9.75 -11.87 -1.31
CA GLY A 14 10.00 -12.91 -2.27
C GLY A 14 11.11 -12.58 -3.27
N LEU A 15 11.36 -13.55 -4.15
CA LEU A 15 12.23 -13.39 -5.29
C LEU A 15 11.38 -13.28 -6.56
N CYS A 16 11.71 -12.32 -7.39
CA CYS A 16 11.12 -12.15 -8.71
C CYS A 16 12.23 -12.30 -9.74
N ARG A 17 12.01 -13.14 -10.75
CA ARG A 17 12.89 -13.27 -11.90
C ARG A 17 12.12 -12.85 -13.14
N CYS A 18 12.50 -11.70 -13.70
CA CYS A 18 11.90 -11.15 -14.90
C CYS A 18 12.72 -11.56 -16.13
N PHE A 19 12.03 -11.94 -17.18
CA PHE A 19 12.61 -12.21 -18.49
C PHE A 19 11.96 -11.32 -19.52
N ASN A 20 12.75 -10.78 -20.43
CA ASN A 20 12.26 -10.02 -21.56
C ASN A 20 12.95 -10.49 -22.84
N TYR A 21 12.17 -10.92 -23.80
CA TYR A 21 12.65 -11.51 -25.05
C TYR A 21 12.21 -10.65 -26.23
N SER A 22 13.13 -10.43 -27.13
CA SER A 22 12.91 -9.88 -28.46
C SER A 22 13.77 -10.62 -29.46
N ASN A 23 13.57 -10.36 -30.75
CA ASN A 23 14.45 -10.92 -31.80
C ASN A 23 15.90 -10.45 -31.64
N ASP A 24 16.10 -9.25 -31.07
CA ASP A 24 17.40 -8.59 -30.99
C ASP A 24 18.05 -8.66 -29.61
N TYR A 25 17.29 -9.02 -28.58
CA TYR A 25 17.80 -9.08 -27.21
C TYR A 25 17.09 -10.10 -26.32
N THR A 26 17.81 -10.58 -25.32
CA THR A 26 17.26 -11.35 -24.21
C THR A 26 17.82 -10.79 -22.92
N HIS A 27 16.97 -10.24 -22.09
CA HIS A 27 17.33 -9.73 -20.77
C HIS A 27 16.68 -10.54 -19.66
N CYS A 28 17.48 -10.84 -18.65
CA CYS A 28 17.03 -11.52 -17.45
C CYS A 28 17.48 -10.72 -16.24
N TYR A 29 16.55 -10.49 -15.32
CA TYR A 29 16.83 -9.78 -14.09
C TYR A 29 16.20 -10.51 -12.91
N THR A 30 17.01 -10.78 -11.89
CA THR A 30 16.53 -11.35 -10.63
C THR A 30 16.58 -10.29 -9.56
N SER A 31 15.47 -10.06 -8.87
CA SER A 31 15.37 -9.15 -7.74
C SER A 31 14.61 -9.79 -6.60
N TRP A 32 14.88 -9.32 -5.41
CA TRP A 32 14.11 -9.64 -4.23
C TRP A 32 13.33 -8.42 -3.78
N PHE A 33 12.17 -8.66 -3.20
CA PHE A 33 11.31 -7.63 -2.66
C PHE A 33 10.86 -8.00 -1.26
N TYR A 34 10.63 -7.00 -0.44
CA TYR A 34 9.98 -7.15 0.85
C TYR A 34 9.15 -5.91 1.17
N ALA A 35 8.10 -6.12 1.95
CA ALA A 35 7.41 -5.05 2.64
C ALA A 35 6.96 -5.53 4.01
N ALA A 36 6.88 -4.60 4.94
CA ALA A 36 6.40 -4.86 6.28
C ALA A 36 5.53 -3.70 6.76
N SER A 37 4.50 -4.01 7.51
CA SER A 37 3.65 -3.04 8.17
C SER A 37 3.34 -3.44 9.60
N ILE A 38 3.19 -2.43 10.45
CA ILE A 38 2.76 -2.57 11.82
C ILE A 38 1.66 -1.55 12.10
N THR A 39 0.58 -1.98 12.73
CA THR A 39 -0.50 -1.09 13.17
C THR A 39 -0.84 -1.41 14.62
N ALA A 40 -0.76 -0.42 15.47
CA ALA A 40 -1.14 -0.50 16.88
C ALA A 40 -2.36 0.38 17.16
N TYR A 41 -3.38 -0.20 17.77
CA TYR A 41 -4.62 0.49 18.18
C TYR A 41 -4.59 0.75 19.69
N LEU A 42 -4.52 2.02 20.07
CA LEU A 42 -4.39 2.48 21.45
C LEU A 42 -5.62 3.34 21.82
N GLY A 43 -6.79 2.69 21.89
CA GLY A 43 -8.04 3.36 22.13
C GLY A 43 -8.42 4.30 20.97
N ARG A 44 -8.31 5.62 21.17
CA ARG A 44 -8.58 6.62 20.12
C ARG A 44 -7.37 6.95 19.26
N PHE A 45 -6.22 6.41 19.59
CA PHE A 45 -4.98 6.58 18.84
C PHE A 45 -4.70 5.34 17.98
N THR A 46 -4.19 5.57 16.79
CA THR A 46 -3.67 4.52 15.92
C THR A 46 -2.27 4.92 15.47
N LEU A 47 -1.31 4.04 15.69
CA LEU A 47 0.05 4.17 15.19
C LEU A 47 0.27 3.18 14.07
N GLN A 48 0.82 3.63 12.96
CA GLN A 48 1.10 2.81 11.79
C GLN A 48 2.54 3.03 11.34
N GLY A 49 3.21 1.95 11.02
CA GLY A 49 4.50 1.96 10.36
C GLY A 49 4.45 1.10 9.10
N TYR A 50 5.10 1.51 8.05
CA TYR A 50 5.23 0.76 6.80
C TYR A 50 6.62 0.97 6.22
N VAL A 51 7.17 -0.08 5.63
CA VAL A 51 8.43 -0.05 4.90
C VAL A 51 8.40 -1.05 3.75
N ASP A 52 8.97 -0.67 2.62
CA ASP A 52 9.29 -1.56 1.51
C ASP A 52 10.67 -1.24 0.92
N ASN A 53 11.20 -2.14 0.10
CA ASN A 53 12.48 -1.95 -0.58
C ASN A 53 12.34 -1.41 -2.02
N GLY A 54 11.15 -0.91 -2.35
CA GLY A 54 10.85 -0.43 -3.69
C GLY A 54 10.54 -1.55 -4.68
N ASN A 55 10.19 -1.14 -5.88
CA ASN A 55 9.85 -2.05 -6.96
C ASN A 55 10.91 -2.02 -8.07
N ARG A 56 11.33 -3.18 -8.52
CA ARG A 56 12.27 -3.35 -9.63
C ARG A 56 11.59 -4.06 -10.78
N PHE A 57 11.80 -3.58 -11.97
CA PHE A 57 11.13 -4.07 -13.16
C PHE A 57 12.08 -4.10 -14.37
N LEU A 58 11.70 -4.88 -15.36
CA LEU A 58 12.36 -4.97 -16.65
C LEU A 58 11.31 -4.72 -17.72
N GLU A 59 11.49 -3.68 -18.52
CA GLU A 59 10.58 -3.28 -19.57
C GLU A 59 11.36 -2.96 -20.85
N GLY A 60 11.15 -3.76 -21.90
CA GLY A 60 11.95 -3.68 -23.10
C GLY A 60 13.42 -3.87 -22.80
N GLU A 61 14.24 -2.96 -23.25
CA GLU A 61 15.66 -2.88 -22.97
C GLU A 61 16.00 -2.08 -21.72
N SER A 62 15.00 -1.72 -20.91
CA SER A 62 15.18 -0.90 -19.74
C SER A 62 14.98 -1.70 -18.45
N LYS A 63 15.91 -1.53 -17.52
CA LYS A 63 15.82 -2.02 -16.15
C LYS A 63 15.54 -0.83 -15.25
N GLY A 64 14.42 -0.91 -14.53
CA GLY A 64 13.95 0.17 -13.68
C GLY A 64 13.89 -0.21 -12.20
N TYR A 65 13.95 0.82 -11.37
CA TYR A 65 13.76 0.73 -9.93
C TYR A 65 12.96 1.95 -9.45
N ASN A 66 11.85 1.70 -8.77
CA ASN A 66 11.14 2.70 -7.99
C ASN A 66 11.62 2.65 -6.55
N GLY A 67 11.92 3.79 -5.97
CA GLY A 67 12.61 3.90 -4.69
C GLY A 67 11.90 3.20 -3.53
N ALA A 68 12.68 2.72 -2.59
CA ALA A 68 12.19 2.19 -1.32
C ALA A 68 11.37 3.25 -0.58
N TYR A 69 10.28 2.84 0.05
CA TYR A 69 9.38 3.74 0.75
C TYR A 69 9.21 3.34 2.21
N SER A 70 9.17 4.34 3.06
CA SER A 70 8.85 4.13 4.48
C SER A 70 7.95 5.25 4.99
N VAL A 71 7.06 4.93 5.93
CA VAL A 71 6.20 5.93 6.55
C VAL A 71 5.86 5.53 7.98
N VAL A 72 5.86 6.52 8.84
CA VAL A 72 5.30 6.43 10.20
C VAL A 72 4.12 7.37 10.27
N LYS A 73 2.99 6.90 10.77
CA LYS A 73 1.75 7.68 10.87
C LYS A 73 1.14 7.51 12.26
N ALA A 74 0.78 8.62 12.88
CA ALA A 74 0.00 8.68 14.09
C ALA A 74 -1.35 9.32 13.77
N SER A 75 -2.45 8.69 14.21
CA SER A 75 -3.80 9.20 14.00
C SER A 75 -4.56 9.26 15.33
N HIS A 76 -5.40 10.26 15.48
CA HIS A 76 -6.27 10.44 16.64
C HIS A 76 -7.69 10.77 16.18
N ALA A 77 -8.67 10.00 16.69
CA ALA A 77 -10.09 10.24 16.44
C ALA A 77 -10.74 10.94 17.65
N TRP A 78 -11.34 12.10 17.43
CA TRP A 78 -12.05 12.85 18.45
C TRP A 78 -13.42 13.30 17.95
N ARG A 79 -14.48 12.69 18.45
CA ARG A 79 -15.86 12.92 17.96
C ARG A 79 -15.94 12.72 16.44
N ASN A 80 -16.27 13.79 15.70
CA ASN A 80 -16.38 13.78 14.24
C ASN A 80 -15.09 14.21 13.55
N TRP A 81 -14.01 14.47 14.30
CA TRP A 81 -12.71 14.87 13.79
C TRP A 81 -11.74 13.71 13.77
N GLN A 82 -10.92 13.69 12.76
CA GLN A 82 -9.75 12.79 12.68
C GLN A 82 -8.53 13.63 12.33
N PHE A 83 -7.53 13.54 13.18
CA PHE A 83 -6.23 14.15 13.00
C PHE A 83 -5.25 13.06 12.65
N SER A 84 -4.39 13.26 11.66
CA SER A 84 -3.30 12.33 11.37
C SER A 84 -2.04 13.08 10.98
N LEU A 85 -0.95 12.71 11.63
CA LEU A 85 0.39 13.15 11.33
C LEU A 85 1.12 12.00 10.67
N SER A 86 1.72 12.22 9.52
CA SER A 86 2.55 11.22 8.84
C SER A 86 3.92 11.79 8.52
N TRP A 87 4.92 10.93 8.62
CA TRP A 87 6.30 11.21 8.32
C TRP A 87 6.80 10.18 7.31
N ALA A 88 6.88 10.59 6.05
CA ALA A 88 7.32 9.75 4.96
C ALA A 88 8.83 9.84 4.78
N ASN A 89 9.44 8.70 4.50
CA ASN A 89 10.87 8.53 4.32
C ASN A 89 11.69 9.21 5.42
N PRO A 90 11.42 8.90 6.72
CA PRO A 90 12.04 9.58 7.85
C PRO A 90 13.57 9.53 7.74
N LEU A 91 14.20 10.64 8.09
CA LEU A 91 15.66 10.80 8.09
C LEU A 91 16.34 10.69 6.70
N ASN A 92 15.58 10.63 5.62
CA ASN A 92 16.10 10.55 4.26
C ASN A 92 15.93 11.89 3.55
N ASN A 93 16.94 12.75 3.62
CA ASN A 93 16.90 14.08 2.98
C ASN A 93 17.11 14.06 1.47
N ASN A 94 17.59 12.95 0.93
CA ASN A 94 17.89 12.79 -0.49
C ASN A 94 17.27 11.48 -1.02
N TYR A 95 15.94 11.46 -1.08
CA TYR A 95 15.19 10.28 -1.46
C TYR A 95 15.42 9.94 -2.93
N LYS A 96 15.95 8.74 -3.19
CA LYS A 96 16.09 8.17 -4.53
C LYS A 96 14.73 7.70 -5.02
N ALA A 97 14.07 8.51 -5.84
CA ALA A 97 12.71 8.22 -6.30
C ALA A 97 12.68 7.13 -7.36
N TYR A 98 13.64 7.17 -8.28
CA TYR A 98 13.75 6.16 -9.33
C TYR A 98 15.18 6.02 -9.84
N GLU A 99 15.44 4.89 -10.48
CA GLU A 99 16.63 4.61 -11.26
C GLU A 99 16.23 3.88 -12.52
N ASN A 100 16.81 4.25 -13.64
CA ASN A 100 16.57 3.58 -14.93
C ASN A 100 17.90 3.38 -15.65
N GLU A 101 18.12 2.17 -16.13
CA GLU A 101 19.29 1.75 -16.87
C GLU A 101 18.85 1.16 -18.21
N LEU A 102 19.32 1.72 -19.31
CA LEU A 102 19.09 1.19 -20.65
C LEU A 102 20.16 0.12 -20.96
N LEU A 103 19.71 -1.09 -21.31
CA LEU A 103 20.54 -2.27 -21.56
C LEU A 103 20.82 -2.49 -23.05
N ASN A 104 20.78 -1.43 -23.85
CA ASN A 104 20.99 -1.49 -25.29
C ASN A 104 22.48 -1.65 -25.64
N ARG A 105 22.77 -2.46 -26.69
CA ARG A 105 24.15 -2.69 -27.17
C ARG A 105 24.85 -1.43 -27.68
N ASN A 106 24.08 -0.51 -28.26
CA ASN A 106 24.61 0.65 -28.96
C ASN A 106 24.53 1.93 -28.15
N LEU A 107 23.74 1.93 -27.10
CA LEU A 107 23.52 3.12 -26.27
C LEU A 107 23.43 2.72 -24.79
N TYR A 108 24.31 3.27 -23.99
CA TYR A 108 24.21 3.18 -22.53
C TYR A 108 23.64 4.46 -21.97
N LYS A 109 22.57 4.33 -21.21
CA LYS A 109 21.98 5.45 -20.48
C LYS A 109 21.61 4.99 -19.07
N HIS A 110 22.15 5.66 -18.09
CA HIS A 110 21.82 5.46 -16.69
C HIS A 110 21.30 6.75 -16.09
N THR A 111 20.10 6.71 -15.53
CA THR A 111 19.41 7.87 -14.97
C THR A 111 18.99 7.58 -13.54
N ILE A 112 19.34 8.46 -12.62
CA ILE A 112 18.89 8.40 -11.21
C ILE A 112 18.15 9.69 -10.91
N GLY A 113 16.92 9.56 -10.44
CA GLY A 113 16.09 10.67 -10.02
C GLY A 113 15.99 10.75 -8.50
N TYR A 114 16.28 11.91 -7.95
CA TYR A 114 16.13 12.22 -6.54
C TYR A 114 14.96 13.19 -6.33
N SER A 115 14.18 12.95 -5.28
CA SER A 115 13.08 13.84 -4.91
C SER A 115 13.30 14.39 -3.50
N LYS A 116 13.54 15.68 -3.41
CA LYS A 116 13.62 16.37 -2.12
C LYS A 116 12.27 16.45 -1.42
N TRP A 117 11.19 16.49 -2.21
CA TRP A 117 9.82 16.59 -1.70
C TRP A 117 9.31 15.30 -1.06
N MET A 118 9.82 14.16 -1.51
CA MET A 118 9.45 12.83 -0.96
C MET A 118 10.39 12.36 0.14
N GLY A 119 11.51 13.03 0.31
CA GLY A 119 12.47 12.76 1.37
C GLY A 119 12.10 13.52 2.65
N ASN A 120 12.04 12.82 3.77
CA ASN A 120 11.78 13.42 5.09
C ASN A 120 10.52 14.30 5.15
N LEU A 121 9.46 13.89 4.46
CA LEU A 121 8.22 14.66 4.34
C LEU A 121 7.33 14.44 5.56
N VAL A 122 7.04 15.52 6.28
CA VAL A 122 6.04 15.54 7.36
C VAL A 122 4.75 16.16 6.82
N SER A 123 3.62 15.49 7.03
CA SER A 123 2.32 15.98 6.63
C SER A 123 1.27 15.82 7.75
N LEU A 124 0.44 16.85 7.91
CA LEU A 124 -0.71 16.87 8.81
C LEU A 124 -1.98 16.81 7.99
N ASN A 125 -2.85 15.87 8.29
CA ASN A 125 -4.17 15.78 7.71
C ASN A 125 -5.23 15.93 8.80
N ILE A 126 -6.21 16.80 8.57
CA ILE A 126 -7.35 17.04 9.45
C ILE A 126 -8.61 16.77 8.64
N SER A 127 -9.42 15.82 9.07
CA SER A 127 -10.70 15.51 8.44
C SER A 127 -11.86 15.65 9.43
N TRP A 128 -12.98 16.14 8.94
CA TRP A 128 -14.21 16.26 9.70
C TRP A 128 -15.34 15.51 8.99
N ARG A 129 -16.03 14.65 9.72
CA ARG A 129 -17.14 13.87 9.17
C ARG A 129 -18.46 14.49 9.62
N LEU A 130 -19.20 15.02 8.66
CA LEU A 130 -20.60 15.38 8.82
C LEU A 130 -21.46 14.15 8.52
N SER A 131 -22.19 13.67 9.52
CA SER A 131 -23.24 12.69 9.30
C SER A 131 -24.57 13.31 9.75
N ARG A 132 -25.45 13.62 8.80
CA ARG A 132 -26.82 14.05 9.04
C ARG A 132 -27.74 13.01 8.41
N GLY A 133 -28.37 12.19 9.24
CA GLY A 133 -29.30 11.17 8.80
C GLY A 133 -29.65 10.23 9.94
N SER A 134 -30.91 9.79 10.01
CA SER A 134 -31.30 8.69 10.89
C SER A 134 -30.62 7.40 10.41
N LYS A 135 -30.09 6.61 11.35
CA LYS A 135 -29.65 5.27 11.03
C LYS A 135 -30.87 4.50 10.51
N HIS A 136 -30.99 4.32 9.21
CA HIS A 136 -31.87 3.31 8.67
C HIS A 136 -31.26 1.95 9.06
N ASN A 137 -31.81 1.34 10.10
CA ASN A 137 -31.69 -0.11 10.23
C ASN A 137 -32.44 -0.65 9.02
N SER A 138 -31.70 -1.11 8.00
CA SER A 138 -32.29 -1.98 7.01
C SER A 138 -32.80 -3.19 7.77
N ALA A 139 -34.12 -3.23 7.98
CA ALA A 139 -34.76 -4.45 8.50
C ALA A 139 -34.36 -5.54 7.53
N GLU A 140 -33.62 -6.54 7.99
CA GLU A 140 -33.46 -7.78 7.27
C GLU A 140 -34.87 -8.29 6.99
N LYS A 141 -35.30 -8.16 5.75
CA LYS A 141 -36.50 -8.82 5.25
C LYS A 141 -36.17 -10.30 5.33
N ARG A 142 -36.50 -10.92 6.46
CA ARG A 142 -36.60 -12.39 6.53
C ARG A 142 -37.75 -12.77 5.61
N ILE A 143 -37.41 -13.14 4.40
CA ILE A 143 -38.35 -13.84 3.52
C ILE A 143 -38.60 -15.20 4.19
N ASN A 144 -39.70 -15.28 4.87
CA ASN A 144 -40.20 -16.56 5.41
C ASN A 144 -40.69 -17.37 4.20
N LEU A 145 -39.80 -18.09 3.56
CA LEU A 145 -40.10 -19.10 2.56
C LEU A 145 -40.67 -20.35 3.28
N ARG A 146 -41.78 -20.20 3.96
CA ARG A 146 -42.68 -21.30 4.27
C ARG A 146 -43.81 -21.27 3.25
N ASP A 147 -43.47 -21.58 2.04
CA ASP A 147 -44.46 -21.99 1.06
C ASP A 147 -44.81 -23.48 1.32
N THR A 148 -45.83 -23.68 2.12
CA THR A 148 -46.49 -24.98 2.28
C THR A 148 -47.68 -25.07 1.34
N ASP A 149 -47.51 -24.64 0.10
CA ASP A 149 -48.52 -24.87 -0.92
C ASP A 149 -48.16 -26.14 -1.70
N ASN A 150 -48.57 -27.26 -1.13
CA ASN A 150 -48.62 -28.53 -1.83
C ASN A 150 -49.77 -28.44 -2.87
N GLY A 151 -49.48 -27.89 -4.04
CA GLY A 151 -50.40 -27.88 -5.17
C GLY A 151 -50.72 -29.29 -5.67
N ILE A 152 -51.59 -29.99 -4.96
CA ILE A 152 -52.25 -31.18 -5.48
C ILE A 152 -53.59 -30.70 -6.04
N ILE A 153 -53.62 -30.49 -7.34
CA ILE A 153 -54.87 -30.35 -8.10
C ILE A 153 -55.49 -31.72 -8.22
N LYS A 154 -56.69 -31.87 -7.65
CA LYS A 154 -57.59 -32.97 -7.95
C LYS A 154 -58.44 -32.61 -9.15
#